data_a18a784f12b1ca0a6d0fa2b6e7d3135e
#
_entry.id   a18a784f12b1ca0a6d0fa2b6e7d3135e
#
_cell.length_a   1.000
_cell.length_b   1.000
_cell.length_c   1.000
_cell.angle_alpha   90.00
_cell.angle_beta   90.00
_cell.angle_gamma   90.00
#
_symmetry.space_group_name_H-M   'P 1'
#
loop_
_entity.id
_entity.type
_entity.pdbx_description
1 polymer ?
#
loop_
_entity_poly.entity_id
_entity_poly.type
_entity_poly.pdbx_seq_one_letter_code
_entity_poly.pdbx_strand_id
1 'polypeptide(L)'
;GSEMCIRDSQWTVGAKVKALLGGAQADAHFEKLTLTMAEDQWKIESYGVADLSLAGATLETDAETGEITGFDYDTNGIGLAGGGAGIDLGVTYTPIENLIVSMAITNIGFISWNKNLKGVTPEGEVIYDGFTGIGSDDYTDEHGESQNVFDDQVDDLTDDLEALFKFNEGKAASKRTTWLAPTLTVGAEYQLLKNHISVGVLSTTRFYSNNTHTSLMGSVNFKPLRWLMLGVNGTVSNLANSFGAVLNFGPLFIGADISTMRVTPDYIPLGDLAANINFGISVPLGKDPKLKKHKVYNSVPENL
;
A
#
# COMPACT_ATOMS: atom_id res chain seq x y z
N GLY A 1 -18.06 -13.04 2.90
CA GLY A 1 -17.23 -13.99 3.65
C GLY A 1 -18.04 -14.74 4.70
N SER A 2 -17.66 -15.96 5.01
CA SER A 2 -18.23 -16.75 6.10
C SER A 2 -17.31 -16.67 7.31
N GLU A 3 -17.87 -16.46 8.49
CA GLU A 3 -17.13 -16.34 9.75
C GLU A 3 -17.55 -17.48 10.70
N MET A 4 -16.58 -18.07 11.37
CA MET A 4 -16.79 -19.06 12.42
C MET A 4 -16.05 -18.62 13.67
N CYS A 5 -16.75 -18.58 14.80
CA CYS A 5 -16.16 -18.28 16.10
C CYS A 5 -16.47 -19.40 17.08
N ILE A 6 -15.43 -19.90 17.75
CA ILE A 6 -15.54 -20.83 18.86
C ILE A 6 -15.09 -20.08 20.11
N ARG A 7 -15.94 -20.07 21.12
CA ARG A 7 -15.70 -19.34 22.37
C ARG A 7 -15.80 -20.28 23.57
N ASP A 8 -14.74 -20.36 24.33
CA ASP A 8 -14.71 -20.91 25.69
C ASP A 8 -14.52 -19.75 26.70
N SER A 9 -14.56 -20.03 27.97
CA SER A 9 -14.49 -19.03 29.02
C SER A 9 -13.27 -18.10 28.96
N GLN A 10 -12.13 -18.57 28.45
CA GLN A 10 -10.86 -17.82 28.34
C GLN A 10 -10.36 -17.65 26.91
N TRP A 11 -10.84 -18.45 25.97
CA TRP A 11 -10.37 -18.46 24.59
C TRP A 11 -11.50 -18.09 23.62
N THR A 12 -11.17 -17.28 22.65
CA THR A 12 -12.02 -17.04 21.50
C THR A 12 -11.20 -17.26 20.25
N VAL A 13 -11.63 -18.13 19.37
CA VAL A 13 -10.97 -18.41 18.09
C VAL A 13 -11.93 -18.03 16.98
N GLY A 14 -11.44 -17.30 16.01
CA GLY A 14 -12.19 -16.86 14.83
C GLY A 14 -11.48 -17.26 13.55
N ALA A 15 -12.26 -17.66 12.57
CA ALA A 15 -11.80 -17.89 11.20
C ALA A 15 -12.78 -17.25 10.22
N LYS A 16 -12.25 -16.67 9.14
CA LYS A 16 -13.03 -16.02 8.09
C LYS A 16 -12.51 -16.46 6.73
N VAL A 17 -13.40 -16.93 5.88
CA VAL A 17 -13.12 -17.22 4.47
C VAL A 17 -13.65 -16.09 3.60
N LYS A 18 -12.86 -15.64 2.64
CA LYS A 18 -13.18 -14.55 1.72
C LYS A 18 -13.21 -15.05 0.29
N ALA A 19 -14.23 -14.70 -0.46
CA ALA A 19 -14.19 -14.68 -1.91
C ALA A 19 -13.73 -13.28 -2.35
N LEU A 20 -12.79 -13.23 -3.25
CA LEU A 20 -12.15 -11.99 -3.71
C LEU A 20 -12.54 -11.73 -5.16
N LEU A 21 -12.93 -10.51 -5.46
CA LEU A 21 -13.28 -10.06 -6.80
C LEU A 21 -12.22 -9.04 -7.22
N GLY A 22 -11.49 -9.34 -8.30
CA GLY A 22 -10.46 -8.49 -8.85
C GLY A 22 -11.06 -7.54 -9.90
N GLY A 23 -11.14 -6.26 -9.59
CA GLY A 23 -11.59 -5.22 -10.53
C GLY A 23 -10.46 -4.81 -11.46
N ALA A 24 -9.38 -4.28 -10.91
CA ALA A 24 -8.20 -3.84 -11.63
C ALA A 24 -6.93 -4.06 -10.83
N GLN A 25 -5.82 -4.20 -11.52
CA GLN A 25 -4.46 -4.18 -10.95
C GLN A 25 -3.51 -3.59 -11.97
N ALA A 26 -2.61 -2.74 -11.50
CA ALA A 26 -1.44 -2.28 -12.24
C ALA A 26 -0.19 -2.50 -11.39
N ASP A 27 0.88 -2.95 -12.03
CA ASP A 27 2.20 -3.13 -11.44
C ASP A 27 3.24 -2.76 -12.49
N ALA A 28 4.21 -1.95 -12.12
CA ALA A 28 5.32 -1.61 -12.99
C ALA A 28 6.62 -1.64 -12.18
N HIS A 29 7.63 -2.28 -12.73
CA HIS A 29 8.93 -2.39 -12.10
C HIS A 29 10.04 -2.57 -13.14
N PHE A 30 11.24 -2.19 -12.77
CA PHE A 30 12.43 -2.50 -13.54
C PHE A 30 13.02 -3.82 -13.05
N GLU A 31 13.16 -4.80 -13.94
CA GLU A 31 13.88 -6.04 -13.68
C GLU A 31 15.40 -5.81 -13.71
N LYS A 32 15.83 -4.84 -14.55
CA LYS A 32 17.22 -4.43 -14.66
C LYS A 32 17.29 -2.91 -14.75
N LEU A 33 18.08 -2.29 -13.92
CA LEU A 33 18.51 -0.90 -14.05
C LEU A 33 19.97 -0.84 -13.57
N THR A 34 20.90 -0.67 -14.50
CA THR A 34 22.32 -0.66 -14.22
C THR A 34 22.92 0.63 -14.74
N LEU A 35 23.60 1.35 -13.88
CA LEU A 35 24.41 2.50 -14.22
C LEU A 35 25.87 2.14 -14.02
N THR A 36 26.63 2.10 -15.11
CA THR A 36 28.08 1.91 -15.10
C THR A 36 28.74 3.24 -15.43
N MET A 37 29.53 3.76 -14.51
CA MET A 37 30.30 4.99 -14.71
C MET A 37 31.78 4.65 -14.82
N ALA A 38 32.36 4.89 -15.98
CA ALA A 38 33.78 4.82 -16.23
C ALA A 38 34.32 6.23 -16.44
N GLU A 39 35.65 6.36 -16.53
CA GLU A 39 36.32 7.65 -16.65
C GLU A 39 36.08 8.30 -18.03
N ASP A 40 35.81 7.47 -19.04
CA ASP A 40 35.62 7.84 -20.46
C ASP A 40 34.17 7.73 -20.94
N GLN A 41 33.33 6.99 -20.25
CA GLN A 41 31.92 6.83 -20.64
C GLN A 41 31.01 6.41 -19.48
N TRP A 42 29.75 6.79 -19.57
CA TRP A 42 28.69 6.27 -18.73
C TRP A 42 27.75 5.40 -19.56
N LYS A 43 27.33 4.29 -18.99
CA LYS A 43 26.40 3.35 -19.61
C LYS A 43 25.20 3.13 -18.71
N ILE A 44 24.01 3.34 -19.26
CA ILE A 44 22.75 3.06 -18.57
C ILE A 44 22.07 1.91 -19.31
N GLU A 45 21.78 0.85 -18.61
CA GLU A 45 21.00 -0.28 -19.12
C GLU A 45 19.71 -0.39 -18.33
N SER A 46 18.58 -0.51 -19.02
CA SER A 46 17.28 -0.68 -18.39
C SER A 46 16.48 -1.82 -19.03
N TYR A 47 15.68 -2.51 -18.21
CA TYR A 47 14.63 -3.39 -18.66
C TYR A 47 13.47 -3.30 -17.67
N GLY A 48 12.36 -2.77 -18.13
CA GLY A 48 11.16 -2.54 -17.33
C GLY A 48 10.00 -3.41 -17.79
N VAL A 49 9.15 -3.77 -16.86
CA VAL A 49 7.92 -4.54 -17.10
C VAL A 49 6.75 -3.81 -16.46
N ALA A 50 5.70 -3.63 -17.23
CA ALA A 50 4.42 -3.11 -16.74
C ALA A 50 3.32 -4.13 -17.00
N ASP A 51 2.67 -4.57 -15.96
CA ASP A 51 1.54 -5.48 -16.00
C ASP A 51 0.26 -4.75 -15.60
N LEU A 52 -0.73 -4.79 -16.47
CA LEU A 52 -2.07 -4.26 -16.21
C LEU A 52 -3.09 -5.39 -16.29
N SER A 53 -4.00 -5.45 -15.35
CA SER A 53 -5.15 -6.35 -15.40
C SER A 53 -6.42 -5.51 -15.23
N LEU A 54 -7.18 -5.37 -16.32
CA LEU A 54 -8.40 -4.58 -16.35
C LEU A 54 -9.33 -5.14 -17.42
N ALA A 55 -10.58 -5.42 -17.06
CA ALA A 55 -11.58 -5.87 -18.02
C ALA A 55 -12.03 -4.71 -18.91
N GLY A 56 -12.05 -4.91 -20.22
CA GLY A 56 -12.44 -3.90 -21.21
C GLY A 56 -11.31 -2.98 -21.64
N ALA A 57 -10.10 -3.11 -21.11
CA ALA A 57 -8.94 -2.34 -21.54
C ALA A 57 -8.21 -3.04 -22.68
N THR A 58 -7.73 -2.26 -23.66
CA THR A 58 -6.82 -2.66 -24.73
C THR A 58 -5.72 -1.62 -24.85
N LEU A 59 -4.51 -2.05 -25.22
CA LEU A 59 -3.39 -1.13 -25.43
C LEU A 59 -3.53 -0.49 -26.80
N GLU A 60 -3.30 0.81 -26.87
CA GLU A 60 -3.09 1.54 -28.11
C GLU A 60 -1.60 1.57 -28.39
N THR A 61 -1.21 1.09 -29.55
CA THR A 61 0.19 0.98 -29.96
C THR A 61 0.43 1.70 -31.28
N ASP A 62 1.57 2.33 -31.39
CA ASP A 62 2.05 2.83 -32.66
C ASP A 62 2.36 1.66 -33.63
N ALA A 63 1.87 1.76 -34.87
CA ALA A 63 1.93 0.67 -35.83
C ALA A 63 3.35 0.44 -36.41
N GLU A 64 4.23 1.43 -36.30
CA GLU A 64 5.59 1.37 -36.85
C GLU A 64 6.60 0.94 -35.78
N THR A 65 6.46 1.47 -34.58
CA THR A 65 7.41 1.25 -33.45
C THR A 65 6.95 0.18 -32.46
N GLY A 66 5.65 -0.10 -32.42
CA GLY A 66 5.05 -0.98 -31.40
C GLY A 66 5.00 -0.36 -30.01
N GLU A 67 5.35 0.93 -29.89
CA GLU A 67 5.31 1.68 -28.65
C GLU A 67 3.86 1.84 -28.15
N ILE A 68 3.66 1.68 -26.83
CA ILE A 68 2.37 1.93 -26.20
C ILE A 68 2.18 3.44 -26.08
N THR A 69 1.24 3.97 -26.85
CA THR A 69 0.89 5.40 -26.87
C THR A 69 -0.29 5.73 -25.94
N GLY A 70 -1.03 4.69 -25.50
CA GLY A 70 -2.16 4.86 -24.62
C GLY A 70 -2.87 3.55 -24.33
N PHE A 71 -4.07 3.67 -23.76
CA PHE A 71 -4.99 2.55 -23.63
C PHE A 71 -6.42 3.02 -23.95
N ASP A 72 -7.13 2.19 -24.69
CA ASP A 72 -8.56 2.35 -24.93
C ASP A 72 -9.35 1.55 -23.91
N TYR A 73 -10.55 2.02 -23.60
CA TYR A 73 -11.39 1.41 -22.59
C TYR A 73 -12.84 1.27 -23.08
N ASP A 74 -13.22 0.05 -23.39
CA ASP A 74 -14.62 -0.26 -23.73
C ASP A 74 -15.49 -0.32 -22.47
N THR A 75 -16.34 0.68 -22.29
CA THR A 75 -17.29 0.75 -21.17
C THR A 75 -18.31 -0.39 -21.15
N ASN A 76 -18.56 -1.07 -22.28
CA ASN A 76 -19.40 -2.27 -22.35
C ASN A 76 -18.64 -3.52 -21.85
N GLY A 77 -17.31 -3.44 -21.80
CA GLY A 77 -16.43 -4.48 -21.29
C GLY A 77 -16.19 -4.41 -19.78
N ILE A 78 -16.84 -3.48 -19.04
CA ILE A 78 -16.71 -3.38 -17.59
C ILE A 78 -17.06 -4.71 -16.92
N GLY A 79 -16.15 -5.24 -16.14
CA GLY A 79 -16.33 -6.52 -15.49
C GLY A 79 -15.23 -6.84 -14.49
N LEU A 80 -15.21 -8.08 -14.08
CA LEU A 80 -14.15 -8.58 -13.21
C LEU A 80 -12.94 -9.02 -14.07
N ALA A 81 -11.79 -8.48 -13.73
CA ALA A 81 -10.52 -8.86 -14.35
C ALA A 81 -9.88 -10.10 -13.69
N GLY A 82 -10.42 -10.51 -12.53
CA GLY A 82 -9.92 -11.66 -11.81
C GLY A 82 -10.81 -12.10 -10.65
N GLY A 83 -10.44 -13.20 -10.05
CA GLY A 83 -11.08 -13.74 -8.87
C GLY A 83 -10.12 -14.53 -7.99
N GLY A 84 -10.44 -14.63 -6.70
CA GLY A 84 -9.55 -15.28 -5.76
C GLY A 84 -10.23 -15.69 -4.47
N ALA A 85 -9.41 -16.18 -3.56
CA ALA A 85 -9.84 -16.57 -2.24
C ALA A 85 -8.83 -16.14 -1.17
N GLY A 86 -9.31 -15.96 0.03
CA GLY A 86 -8.48 -15.64 1.17
C GLY A 86 -9.04 -16.18 2.48
N ILE A 87 -8.17 -16.27 3.48
CA ILE A 87 -8.51 -16.70 4.83
C ILE A 87 -7.90 -15.74 5.85
N ASP A 88 -8.67 -15.49 6.91
CA ASP A 88 -8.20 -14.81 8.10
C ASP A 88 -8.40 -15.73 9.31
N LEU A 89 -7.42 -15.74 10.21
CA LEU A 89 -7.45 -16.51 11.45
C LEU A 89 -7.12 -15.59 12.61
N GLY A 90 -7.79 -15.79 13.74
CA GLY A 90 -7.55 -14.98 14.92
C GLY A 90 -7.84 -15.76 16.20
N VAL A 91 -7.13 -15.41 17.25
CA VAL A 91 -7.31 -15.93 18.58
C VAL A 91 -7.21 -14.81 19.61
N THR A 92 -8.07 -14.85 20.58
CA THR A 92 -8.01 -13.99 21.76
C THR A 92 -7.98 -14.85 23.00
N TYR A 93 -7.10 -14.53 23.93
CA TYR A 93 -6.94 -15.21 25.20
C TYR A 93 -7.06 -14.22 26.36
N THR A 94 -7.87 -14.54 27.34
CA THR A 94 -8.09 -13.71 28.55
C THR A 94 -7.61 -14.50 29.76
N PRO A 95 -6.29 -14.45 30.08
CA PRO A 95 -5.72 -15.21 31.19
C PRO A 95 -6.25 -14.79 32.56
N ILE A 96 -6.54 -13.50 32.67
CA ILE A 96 -7.14 -12.88 33.88
C ILE A 96 -8.20 -11.86 33.44
N GLU A 97 -9.12 -11.50 34.32
CA GLU A 97 -10.28 -10.64 33.99
C GLU A 97 -9.90 -9.31 33.29
N ASN A 98 -8.73 -8.76 33.57
CA ASN A 98 -8.33 -7.45 33.12
C ASN A 98 -7.30 -7.48 31.96
N LEU A 99 -6.82 -8.65 31.53
CA LEU A 99 -5.81 -8.80 30.49
C LEU A 99 -6.39 -9.55 29.31
N ILE A 100 -6.32 -8.93 28.16
CA ILE A 100 -6.69 -9.51 26.89
C ILE A 100 -5.44 -9.57 26.01
N VAL A 101 -5.11 -10.76 25.52
CA VAL A 101 -4.04 -10.98 24.56
C VAL A 101 -4.67 -11.48 23.25
N SER A 102 -4.27 -10.94 22.14
CA SER A 102 -4.82 -11.32 20.85
C SER A 102 -3.72 -11.52 19.81
N MET A 103 -3.98 -12.44 18.90
CA MET A 103 -3.15 -12.69 17.72
C MET A 103 -4.06 -12.96 16.54
N ALA A 104 -3.75 -12.36 15.40
CA ALA A 104 -4.45 -12.60 14.16
C ALA A 104 -3.48 -12.61 12.99
N ILE A 105 -3.75 -13.49 12.04
CA ILE A 105 -3.14 -13.47 10.72
C ILE A 105 -4.25 -13.31 9.69
N THR A 106 -4.15 -12.26 8.89
CA THR A 106 -5.18 -11.88 7.92
C THR A 106 -4.59 -11.78 6.51
N ASN A 107 -5.47 -11.80 5.51
CA ASN A 107 -5.09 -11.67 4.10
C ASN A 107 -4.16 -12.80 3.60
N ILE A 108 -4.28 -14.00 4.13
CA ILE A 108 -3.65 -15.17 3.51
C ILE A 108 -4.51 -15.53 2.29
N GLY A 109 -4.03 -15.23 1.08
CA GLY A 109 -4.85 -15.46 -0.11
C GLY A 109 -4.20 -14.97 -1.38
N PHE A 110 -4.93 -15.13 -2.49
CA PHE A 110 -4.47 -14.76 -3.82
C PHE A 110 -5.64 -14.28 -4.68
N ILE A 111 -5.30 -13.56 -5.76
CA ILE A 111 -6.20 -13.23 -6.86
C ILE A 111 -5.55 -13.73 -8.15
N SER A 112 -6.30 -14.47 -8.95
CA SER A 112 -5.92 -14.90 -10.28
C SER A 112 -6.58 -13.97 -11.31
N TRP A 113 -5.76 -13.32 -12.11
CA TRP A 113 -6.14 -12.35 -13.13
C TRP A 113 -6.18 -13.03 -14.51
N ASN A 114 -7.20 -12.73 -15.30
CA ASN A 114 -7.42 -13.32 -16.62
C ASN A 114 -7.63 -12.27 -17.74
N LYS A 115 -7.59 -10.99 -17.40
CA LYS A 115 -7.67 -9.86 -18.33
C LYS A 115 -6.37 -9.06 -18.23
N ASN A 116 -5.30 -9.66 -18.74
CA ASN A 116 -3.95 -9.15 -18.56
C ASN A 116 -3.44 -8.49 -19.84
N LEU A 117 -2.83 -7.32 -19.67
CA LEU A 117 -2.06 -6.58 -20.65
C LEU A 117 -0.64 -6.46 -20.13
N LYS A 118 0.32 -6.40 -21.00
CA LYS A 118 1.75 -6.30 -20.63
C LYS A 118 2.45 -5.28 -21.49
N GLY A 119 3.16 -4.36 -20.86
CA GLY A 119 4.17 -3.51 -21.48
C GLY A 119 5.56 -3.96 -21.07
N VAL A 120 6.51 -3.85 -21.96
CA VAL A 120 7.94 -4.09 -21.70
C VAL A 120 8.73 -2.94 -22.31
N THR A 121 9.73 -2.44 -21.59
CA THR A 121 10.69 -1.54 -22.24
C THR A 121 11.56 -2.38 -23.18
N PRO A 122 12.02 -1.84 -24.32
CA PRO A 122 13.06 -2.50 -25.10
C PRO A 122 14.28 -2.74 -24.19
N GLU A 123 14.99 -3.85 -24.40
CA GLU A 123 16.32 -4.00 -23.83
C GLU A 123 17.21 -2.96 -24.49
N GLY A 124 17.46 -1.86 -23.79
CA GLY A 124 18.19 -0.71 -24.29
C GLY A 124 19.40 -0.41 -23.44
N GLU A 125 20.40 0.13 -24.11
CA GLU A 125 21.55 0.76 -23.45
C GLU A 125 21.71 2.16 -24.01
N VAL A 126 21.94 3.13 -23.13
CA VAL A 126 22.39 4.48 -23.48
C VAL A 126 23.83 4.61 -23.06
N ILE A 127 24.66 5.01 -23.98
CA ILE A 127 26.08 5.27 -23.75
C ILE A 127 26.27 6.78 -23.88
N TYR A 128 26.78 7.38 -22.83
CA TYR A 128 27.14 8.79 -22.79
C TYR A 128 28.65 8.92 -22.57
N ASP A 129 29.36 9.45 -23.56
CA ASP A 129 30.79 9.64 -23.58
C ASP A 129 31.23 11.11 -23.39
N GLY A 130 30.28 11.94 -22.96
CA GLY A 130 30.48 13.36 -22.68
C GLY A 130 30.03 14.26 -23.81
N PHE A 131 29.83 15.52 -23.49
CA PHE A 131 29.53 16.54 -24.50
C PHE A 131 30.82 16.96 -25.21
N THR A 132 30.75 17.01 -26.52
CA THR A 132 31.85 17.50 -27.38
C THR A 132 31.46 18.86 -27.94
N GLY A 133 32.45 19.71 -28.22
CA GLY A 133 32.22 21.00 -28.83
C GLY A 133 31.59 22.07 -27.94
N ILE A 134 31.68 21.92 -26.60
CA ILE A 134 31.23 22.96 -25.67
C ILE A 134 31.98 24.26 -25.98
N GLY A 135 31.20 25.33 -26.34
CA GLY A 135 31.73 26.62 -26.74
C GLY A 135 32.17 26.68 -28.22
N SER A 136 31.81 25.68 -29.02
CA SER A 136 31.90 25.79 -30.49
C SER A 136 30.85 26.78 -31.02
N ASP A 137 31.17 27.41 -32.15
CA ASP A 137 30.27 28.38 -32.75
C ASP A 137 28.94 27.72 -33.18
N ASP A 138 27.84 28.46 -33.00
CA ASP A 138 26.55 28.11 -33.55
C ASP A 138 26.67 27.92 -35.05
N TYR A 139 26.02 26.88 -35.57
CA TYR A 139 25.92 26.70 -37.03
C TYR A 139 24.49 27.03 -37.48
N THR A 140 24.35 27.43 -38.72
CA THR A 140 23.05 27.74 -39.32
C THR A 140 22.64 26.58 -40.23
N ASP A 141 21.46 26.02 -40.02
CA ASP A 141 20.92 24.95 -40.83
C ASP A 141 20.51 25.42 -42.26
N GLU A 142 20.05 24.48 -43.10
CA GLU A 142 19.59 24.79 -44.47
C GLU A 142 18.36 25.71 -44.50
N HIS A 143 17.66 25.90 -43.38
CA HIS A 143 16.47 26.76 -43.26
C HIS A 143 16.80 28.11 -42.65
N GLY A 144 18.07 28.36 -42.27
CA GLY A 144 18.54 29.62 -41.71
C GLY A 144 18.31 29.78 -40.22
N GLU A 145 18.02 28.66 -39.49
CA GLU A 145 17.90 28.65 -38.04
C GLU A 145 19.28 28.41 -37.41
N SER A 146 19.59 29.15 -36.35
CA SER A 146 20.84 28.97 -35.61
C SER A 146 20.68 27.76 -34.67
N GLN A 147 21.54 26.78 -34.84
CA GLN A 147 21.59 25.56 -34.03
C GLN A 147 22.82 25.59 -33.14
N ASN A 148 22.69 25.12 -31.94
CA ASN A 148 23.77 25.03 -30.97
C ASN A 148 24.14 23.56 -30.76
N VAL A 149 25.38 23.20 -31.07
CA VAL A 149 25.88 21.82 -30.98
C VAL A 149 25.69 21.21 -29.59
N PHE A 150 25.75 22.04 -28.57
CA PHE A 150 25.51 21.57 -27.18
C PHE A 150 24.04 21.26 -26.93
N ASP A 151 23.13 22.10 -27.40
CA ASP A 151 21.69 21.88 -27.24
C ASP A 151 21.25 20.63 -27.99
N ASP A 152 21.72 20.41 -29.22
CA ASP A 152 21.45 19.19 -30.00
C ASP A 152 21.92 17.93 -29.25
N GLN A 153 23.12 17.93 -28.64
CA GLN A 153 23.61 16.80 -27.85
C GLN A 153 22.82 16.57 -26.54
N VAL A 154 22.29 17.61 -25.95
CA VAL A 154 21.43 17.51 -24.78
C VAL A 154 20.07 16.91 -25.17
N ASP A 155 19.52 17.34 -26.31
CA ASP A 155 18.26 16.81 -26.85
C ASP A 155 18.42 15.35 -27.23
N ASP A 156 19.48 14.96 -27.96
CA ASP A 156 19.80 13.57 -28.32
C ASP A 156 19.91 12.68 -27.06
N LEU A 157 20.64 13.14 -26.03
CA LEU A 157 20.77 12.41 -24.78
C LEU A 157 19.41 12.28 -24.05
N THR A 158 18.60 13.31 -24.12
CA THR A 158 17.26 13.31 -23.51
C THR A 158 16.36 12.30 -24.22
N ASP A 159 16.35 12.30 -25.55
CA ASP A 159 15.57 11.37 -26.37
C ASP A 159 16.02 9.91 -26.12
N ASP A 160 17.33 9.66 -26.04
CA ASP A 160 17.89 8.34 -25.73
C ASP A 160 17.48 7.88 -24.32
N LEU A 161 17.51 8.77 -23.34
CA LEU A 161 17.06 8.47 -21.98
C LEU A 161 15.55 8.21 -21.93
N GLU A 162 14.74 8.99 -22.65
CA GLU A 162 13.30 8.76 -22.74
C GLU A 162 13.00 7.40 -23.38
N ALA A 163 13.76 7.00 -24.41
CA ALA A 163 13.60 5.72 -25.10
C ALA A 163 13.76 4.52 -24.14
N LEU A 164 14.61 4.63 -23.11
CA LEU A 164 14.76 3.59 -22.08
C LEU A 164 13.50 3.36 -21.24
N PHE A 165 12.59 4.33 -21.19
CA PHE A 165 11.37 4.29 -20.38
C PHE A 165 10.10 4.11 -21.21
N LYS A 166 10.19 4.06 -22.54
CA LYS A 166 9.07 3.79 -23.43
C LYS A 166 8.72 2.31 -23.38
N PHE A 167 7.43 2.02 -23.26
CA PHE A 167 6.94 0.64 -23.17
C PHE A 167 6.38 0.19 -24.52
N ASN A 168 6.79 -0.97 -24.96
CA ASN A 168 6.21 -1.67 -26.11
C ASN A 168 5.24 -2.74 -25.64
N GLU A 169 4.29 -3.10 -26.49
CA GLU A 169 3.36 -4.18 -26.18
C GLU A 169 4.11 -5.51 -26.03
N GLY A 170 3.99 -6.10 -24.84
CA GLY A 170 4.56 -7.40 -24.52
C GLY A 170 3.52 -8.52 -24.56
N LYS A 171 3.99 -9.76 -24.64
CA LYS A 171 3.12 -10.92 -24.55
C LYS A 171 2.57 -11.09 -23.15
N ALA A 172 1.32 -10.71 -22.95
CA ALA A 172 0.64 -10.89 -21.67
C ALA A 172 0.39 -12.37 -21.36
N ALA A 173 0.54 -12.74 -20.08
CA ALA A 173 0.18 -14.08 -19.62
C ALA A 173 -1.34 -14.26 -19.64
N SER A 174 -1.84 -15.41 -20.08
CA SER A 174 -3.28 -15.72 -20.05
C SER A 174 -3.87 -15.73 -18.63
N LYS A 175 -3.03 -16.06 -17.65
CA LYS A 175 -3.35 -15.98 -16.22
C LYS A 175 -2.15 -15.47 -15.46
N ARG A 176 -2.40 -14.54 -14.55
CA ARG A 176 -1.42 -14.00 -13.62
C ARG A 176 -1.97 -14.12 -12.21
N THR A 177 -1.15 -14.50 -11.25
CA THR A 177 -1.58 -14.64 -9.85
C THR A 177 -0.81 -13.66 -8.99
N THR A 178 -1.55 -12.87 -8.23
CA THR A 178 -1.00 -12.00 -7.18
C THR A 178 -1.39 -12.50 -5.82
N TRP A 179 -0.41 -12.61 -4.95
CA TRP A 179 -0.64 -12.96 -3.55
C TRP A 179 -1.02 -11.70 -2.78
N LEU A 180 -1.99 -11.82 -1.88
CA LEU A 180 -2.28 -10.76 -0.93
C LEU A 180 -1.09 -10.60 0.02
N ALA A 181 -0.96 -9.44 0.63
CA ALA A 181 0.05 -9.20 1.66
C ALA A 181 -0.46 -9.72 3.02
N PRO A 182 -0.03 -10.91 3.48
CA PRO A 182 -0.42 -11.40 4.79
C PRO A 182 -0.04 -10.42 5.88
N THR A 183 -0.92 -10.27 6.86
CA THR A 183 -0.71 -9.33 7.97
C THR A 183 -0.83 -10.09 9.29
N LEU A 184 0.26 -10.13 10.03
CA LEU A 184 0.31 -10.64 11.40
C LEU A 184 0.10 -9.49 12.36
N THR A 185 -0.89 -9.64 13.25
CA THR A 185 -1.18 -8.66 14.30
C THR A 185 -1.13 -9.38 15.64
N VAL A 186 -0.37 -8.86 16.59
CA VAL A 186 -0.26 -9.37 17.95
C VAL A 186 -0.46 -8.19 18.90
N GLY A 187 -1.35 -8.34 19.87
CA GLY A 187 -1.66 -7.26 20.80
C GLY A 187 -1.98 -7.75 22.19
N ALA A 188 -1.82 -6.84 23.14
CA ALA A 188 -2.27 -7.03 24.53
C ALA A 188 -2.90 -5.73 25.03
N GLU A 189 -3.98 -5.86 25.76
CA GLU A 189 -4.67 -4.75 26.41
C GLU A 189 -4.88 -5.10 27.90
N TYR A 190 -4.49 -4.19 28.77
CA TYR A 190 -4.73 -4.30 30.19
C TYR A 190 -5.71 -3.22 30.65
N GLN A 191 -6.78 -3.66 31.31
CA GLN A 191 -7.87 -2.81 31.78
C GLN A 191 -7.68 -2.47 33.26
N LEU A 192 -7.69 -1.18 33.58
CA LEU A 192 -7.53 -0.63 34.91
C LEU A 192 -8.82 0.03 35.38
N LEU A 193 -8.98 0.15 36.70
CA LEU A 193 -10.08 0.91 37.34
C LEU A 193 -11.47 0.50 36.81
N LYS A 194 -11.76 -0.79 36.80
CA LYS A 194 -13.04 -1.33 36.29
C LYS A 194 -13.33 -0.86 34.86
N ASN A 195 -12.28 -0.90 34.01
CA ASN A 195 -12.34 -0.52 32.61
C ASN A 195 -12.53 0.98 32.30
N HIS A 196 -12.25 1.87 33.25
CA HIS A 196 -12.22 3.30 32.97
C HIS A 196 -10.93 3.72 32.27
N ILE A 197 -9.85 2.98 32.48
CA ILE A 197 -8.57 3.18 31.79
C ILE A 197 -8.17 1.85 31.16
N SER A 198 -7.74 1.88 29.92
CA SER A 198 -7.06 0.74 29.30
C SER A 198 -5.73 1.17 28.68
N VAL A 199 -4.74 0.30 28.81
CA VAL A 199 -3.42 0.45 28.20
C VAL A 199 -3.21 -0.71 27.25
N GLY A 200 -2.85 -0.42 26.03
CA GLY A 200 -2.68 -1.42 24.99
C GLY A 200 -1.35 -1.30 24.27
N VAL A 201 -0.86 -2.43 23.80
CA VAL A 201 0.25 -2.53 22.87
C VAL A 201 -0.18 -3.41 21.70
N LEU A 202 0.16 -3.00 20.48
CA LEU A 202 -0.17 -3.71 19.26
C LEU A 202 1.02 -3.70 18.32
N SER A 203 1.45 -4.88 17.91
CA SER A 203 2.42 -5.06 16.84
C SER A 203 1.71 -5.53 15.58
N THR A 204 1.97 -4.88 14.47
CA THR A 204 1.43 -5.26 13.16
C THR A 204 2.58 -5.42 12.18
N THR A 205 2.69 -6.61 11.58
CA THR A 205 3.68 -6.90 10.54
C THR A 205 2.96 -7.31 9.28
N ARG A 206 3.19 -6.59 8.19
CA ARG A 206 2.63 -6.84 6.87
C ARG A 206 3.74 -7.30 5.94
N PHE A 207 3.54 -8.48 5.34
CA PHE A 207 4.52 -9.12 4.47
C PHE A 207 4.17 -8.84 3.01
N TYR A 208 4.88 -7.91 2.39
CA TYR A 208 4.84 -7.71 0.95
C TYR A 208 5.91 -8.56 0.27
N SER A 209 5.76 -8.82 -1.03
CA SER A 209 6.72 -9.62 -1.80
C SER A 209 8.16 -9.06 -1.75
N ASN A 210 8.29 -7.75 -1.76
CA ASN A 210 9.59 -7.07 -1.85
C ASN A 210 10.01 -6.40 -0.55
N ASN A 211 9.13 -6.28 0.44
CA ASN A 211 9.41 -5.57 1.67
C ASN A 211 8.51 -6.04 2.81
N THR A 212 8.95 -5.85 4.04
CA THR A 212 8.16 -6.16 5.24
C THR A 212 8.00 -4.90 6.07
N HIS A 213 6.73 -4.55 6.33
CA HIS A 213 6.40 -3.40 7.16
C HIS A 213 5.98 -3.84 8.55
N THR A 214 6.73 -3.39 9.54
CA THR A 214 6.44 -3.65 10.95
C THR A 214 6.18 -2.34 11.67
N SER A 215 5.11 -2.31 12.45
CA SER A 215 4.76 -1.21 13.34
C SER A 215 4.48 -1.71 14.74
N LEU A 216 4.84 -0.92 15.72
CA LEU A 216 4.52 -1.13 17.13
C LEU A 216 3.77 0.09 17.64
N MET A 217 2.55 -0.11 18.11
CA MET A 217 1.69 0.94 18.65
C MET A 217 1.48 0.74 20.15
N GLY A 218 1.65 1.81 20.91
CA GLY A 218 1.20 1.91 22.30
C GLY A 218 -0.02 2.80 22.37
N SER A 219 -0.98 2.47 23.21
CA SER A 219 -2.21 3.26 23.39
C SER A 219 -2.65 3.33 24.85
N VAL A 220 -3.26 4.46 25.19
CA VAL A 220 -3.93 4.66 26.47
C VAL A 220 -5.32 5.22 26.18
N ASN A 221 -6.35 4.57 26.72
CA ASN A 221 -7.72 5.02 26.57
C ASN A 221 -8.31 5.32 27.95
N PHE A 222 -9.03 6.42 28.06
CA PHE A 222 -9.74 6.85 29.24
C PHE A 222 -11.23 6.98 28.94
N LYS A 223 -12.06 6.22 29.66
CA LYS A 223 -13.53 6.15 29.49
C LYS A 223 -14.21 6.62 30.78
N PRO A 224 -14.30 7.94 31.03
CA PRO A 224 -14.95 8.45 32.25
C PRO A 224 -16.45 8.18 32.28
N LEU A 225 -17.07 8.12 31.11
CA LEU A 225 -18.51 7.89 30.95
C LEU A 225 -18.76 6.89 29.82
N ARG A 226 -19.92 6.22 29.82
CA ARG A 226 -20.28 5.24 28.78
C ARG A 226 -20.29 5.82 27.34
N TRP A 227 -20.56 7.09 27.22
CA TRP A 227 -20.66 7.82 25.94
C TRP A 227 -19.43 8.67 25.63
N LEU A 228 -18.45 8.74 26.55
CA LEU A 228 -17.25 9.53 26.36
C LEU A 228 -15.99 8.66 26.50
N MET A 229 -15.17 8.68 25.48
CA MET A 229 -13.84 8.06 25.50
C MET A 229 -12.81 9.02 24.91
N LEU A 230 -11.71 9.14 25.61
CA LEU A 230 -10.49 9.82 25.17
C LEU A 230 -9.41 8.76 24.94
N GLY A 231 -8.80 8.75 23.78
CA GLY A 231 -7.71 7.84 23.47
C GLY A 231 -6.49 8.61 22.97
N VAL A 232 -5.31 8.18 23.33
CA VAL A 232 -4.05 8.62 22.75
C VAL A 232 -3.24 7.40 22.34
N ASN A 233 -2.52 7.51 21.24
CA ASN A 233 -1.65 6.44 20.75
C ASN A 233 -0.36 7.01 20.17
N GLY A 234 0.68 6.21 20.24
CA GLY A 234 1.95 6.46 19.57
C GLY A 234 2.36 5.21 18.80
N THR A 235 2.80 5.38 17.57
CA THR A 235 3.22 4.28 16.71
C THR A 235 4.63 4.53 16.21
N VAL A 236 5.45 3.50 16.30
CA VAL A 236 6.79 3.47 15.71
C VAL A 236 6.80 2.39 14.63
N SER A 237 7.28 2.72 13.45
CA SER A 237 7.41 1.76 12.35
C SER A 237 8.71 1.96 11.59
N ASN A 238 9.01 1.02 10.71
CA ASN A 238 10.17 1.14 9.82
C ASN A 238 9.99 2.23 8.74
N LEU A 239 8.77 2.78 8.56
CA LEU A 239 8.49 3.82 7.56
C LEU A 239 8.24 5.20 8.19
N ALA A 240 7.52 5.24 9.31
CA ALA A 240 7.05 6.49 9.90
C ALA A 240 6.84 6.33 11.41
N ASN A 241 6.96 7.41 12.14
CA ASN A 241 6.49 7.49 13.52
C ASN A 241 5.23 8.35 13.55
N SER A 242 4.23 7.96 14.33
CA SER A 242 3.02 8.75 14.47
C SER A 242 2.58 8.90 15.93
N PHE A 243 1.87 9.99 16.18
CA PHE A 243 1.20 10.23 17.45
C PHE A 243 -0.22 10.71 17.14
N GLY A 244 -1.21 10.10 17.80
CA GLY A 244 -2.61 10.41 17.56
C GLY A 244 -3.42 10.50 18.82
N ALA A 245 -4.54 11.22 18.72
CA ALA A 245 -5.55 11.32 19.75
C ALA A 245 -6.94 11.14 19.14
N VAL A 246 -7.85 10.51 19.88
CA VAL A 246 -9.23 10.30 19.49
C VAL A 246 -10.18 10.65 20.61
N LEU A 247 -11.26 11.32 20.27
CA LEU A 247 -12.38 11.61 21.14
C LEU A 247 -13.63 10.95 20.58
N ASN A 248 -14.23 10.07 21.36
CA ASN A 248 -15.54 9.49 21.05
C ASN A 248 -16.59 10.12 21.96
N PHE A 249 -17.66 10.59 21.35
CA PHE A 249 -18.79 11.24 22.03
C PHE A 249 -20.09 10.57 21.57
N GLY A 250 -20.50 9.53 22.29
CA GLY A 250 -21.65 8.72 21.90
C GLY A 250 -21.44 8.06 20.52
N PRO A 251 -22.30 8.37 19.53
CA PRO A 251 -22.16 7.84 18.18
C PRO A 251 -21.11 8.57 17.34
N LEU A 252 -20.63 9.74 17.78
CA LEU A 252 -19.68 10.56 17.06
C LEU A 252 -18.26 10.27 17.50
N PHE A 253 -17.33 10.29 16.57
CA PHE A 253 -15.90 10.32 16.89
C PHE A 253 -15.16 11.36 16.06
N ILE A 254 -14.15 11.95 16.65
CA ILE A 254 -13.17 12.80 16.02
C ILE A 254 -11.78 12.35 16.45
N GLY A 255 -10.88 12.21 15.51
CA GLY A 255 -9.49 11.88 15.76
C GLY A 255 -8.56 12.77 14.98
N ALA A 256 -7.37 12.97 15.50
CA ALA A 256 -6.28 13.63 14.80
C ALA A 256 -4.99 12.86 15.03
N ASP A 257 -4.18 12.74 14.02
CA ASP A 257 -2.84 12.18 14.12
C ASP A 257 -1.83 12.99 13.32
N ILE A 258 -0.62 12.98 13.83
CA ILE A 258 0.55 13.58 13.21
C ILE A 258 1.55 12.47 12.97
N SER A 259 2.09 12.37 11.77
CA SER A 259 3.11 11.40 11.42
C SER A 259 4.31 12.05 10.75
N THR A 260 5.50 11.50 11.03
CA THR A 260 6.75 11.88 10.37
C THR A 260 7.22 10.73 9.51
N MET A 261 7.35 10.93 8.21
CA MET A 261 7.93 9.93 7.31
C MET A 261 9.43 9.90 7.44
N ARG A 262 10.00 8.71 7.54
CA ARG A 262 11.43 8.48 7.39
C ARG A 262 11.70 8.09 5.94
N VAL A 263 12.01 9.08 5.12
CA VAL A 263 12.40 8.85 3.72
C VAL A 263 13.92 8.74 3.65
N THR A 264 14.49 7.61 3.99
CA THR A 264 15.91 7.27 4.01
C THR A 264 16.67 7.62 5.30
N PRO A 265 17.60 6.74 5.74
CA PRO A 265 18.18 6.84 7.07
C PRO A 265 19.20 7.95 7.27
N ASP A 266 19.92 8.45 6.28
CA ASP A 266 21.17 9.13 6.63
C ASP A 266 21.52 10.45 5.93
N TYR A 267 20.79 10.94 4.91
CA TYR A 267 21.32 12.10 4.17
C TYR A 267 20.37 13.24 3.79
N ILE A 268 19.07 13.11 4.01
CA ILE A 268 18.16 14.26 3.76
C ILE A 268 17.18 14.37 4.94
N PRO A 269 17.29 15.39 5.79
CA PRO A 269 16.33 15.65 6.86
C PRO A 269 15.08 16.36 6.29
N LEU A 270 14.48 15.78 5.29
CA LEU A 270 13.13 16.13 4.86
C LEU A 270 12.17 15.26 5.67
N GLY A 271 12.01 15.58 6.94
CA GLY A 271 10.93 15.06 7.74
C GLY A 271 9.63 15.65 7.24
N ASP A 272 8.99 14.99 6.27
CA ASP A 272 7.64 15.37 5.87
C ASP A 272 6.70 15.08 7.03
N LEU A 273 6.12 16.15 7.56
CA LEU A 273 5.10 16.10 8.58
C LEU A 273 3.74 15.95 7.89
N ALA A 274 3.08 14.81 8.07
CA ALA A 274 1.70 14.61 7.65
C ALA A 274 0.77 14.72 8.84
N ALA A 275 -0.31 15.45 8.69
CA ALA A 275 -1.37 15.56 9.69
C ALA A 275 -2.68 15.06 9.09
N ASN A 276 -3.39 14.19 9.83
CA ASN A 276 -4.69 13.68 9.43
C ASN A 276 -5.73 14.04 10.48
N ILE A 277 -6.93 14.35 10.02
CA ILE A 277 -8.11 14.55 10.85
C ILE A 277 -9.17 13.58 10.39
N ASN A 278 -9.69 12.79 11.32
CA ASN A 278 -10.71 11.78 11.08
C ASN A 278 -11.98 12.16 11.85
N PHE A 279 -13.10 12.04 11.21
CA PHE A 279 -14.40 12.13 11.90
C PHE A 279 -15.37 11.10 11.36
N GLY A 280 -16.30 10.67 12.20
CA GLY A 280 -17.28 9.70 11.73
C GLY A 280 -18.41 9.53 12.72
N ILE A 281 -19.41 8.77 12.27
CA ILE A 281 -20.60 8.43 13.03
C ILE A 281 -20.72 6.91 13.08
N SER A 282 -20.81 6.35 14.28
CA SER A 282 -21.04 4.92 14.51
C SER A 282 -22.38 4.71 15.17
N VAL A 283 -23.37 4.32 14.39
CA VAL A 283 -24.72 4.03 14.89
C VAL A 283 -24.93 2.52 14.93
N PRO A 284 -25.03 1.89 16.12
CA PRO A 284 -25.32 0.46 16.18
C PRO A 284 -26.77 0.24 15.71
N LEU A 285 -26.96 -0.43 14.59
CA LEU A 285 -28.25 -0.82 14.07
C LEU A 285 -28.64 -2.19 14.64
N GLY A 286 -29.61 -2.21 15.54
CA GLY A 286 -30.20 -3.41 16.09
C GLY A 286 -29.72 -3.76 17.51
N LYS A 287 -30.65 -4.14 18.36
CA LYS A 287 -30.39 -4.84 19.62
C LYS A 287 -30.50 -6.33 19.28
N ASP A 288 -29.41 -7.06 19.30
CA ASP A 288 -29.49 -8.52 19.23
C ASP A 288 -29.96 -9.04 20.61
N PRO A 289 -31.21 -9.56 20.69
CA PRO A 289 -31.75 -10.05 21.96
C PRO A 289 -31.02 -11.29 22.51
N LYS A 290 -30.24 -11.96 21.66
CA LYS A 290 -29.46 -13.15 22.04
C LYS A 290 -28.16 -12.79 22.76
N LEU A 291 -27.63 -11.58 22.56
CA LEU A 291 -26.44 -11.09 23.29
C LEU A 291 -26.71 -10.77 24.77
N LYS A 292 -27.96 -10.65 25.19
CA LYS A 292 -28.32 -10.45 26.61
C LYS A 292 -28.06 -11.66 27.51
N LYS A 293 -27.91 -12.87 26.98
CA LYS A 293 -27.69 -14.10 27.75
C LYS A 293 -26.22 -14.51 27.92
N HIS A 294 -25.34 -13.96 27.10
CA HIS A 294 -23.91 -14.15 27.30
C HIS A 294 -23.34 -12.84 27.84
N LYS A 295 -22.68 -12.90 29.01
CA LYS A 295 -21.80 -11.83 29.44
C LYS A 295 -20.76 -11.64 28.35
N VAL A 296 -21.14 -10.88 27.32
CA VAL A 296 -20.13 -10.28 26.44
C VAL A 296 -19.32 -9.43 27.43
N TYR A 297 -18.02 -9.66 27.46
CA TYR A 297 -17.09 -8.70 28.02
C TYR A 297 -17.18 -7.46 27.13
N ASN A 298 -18.31 -6.78 27.25
CA ASN A 298 -18.42 -5.42 26.78
C ASN A 298 -17.50 -4.62 27.69
N SER A 299 -16.61 -3.94 27.09
CA SER A 299 -15.69 -2.99 27.73
C SER A 299 -16.37 -1.89 28.58
N VAL A 300 -17.61 -2.06 28.98
CA VAL A 300 -18.36 -1.13 29.87
C VAL A 300 -19.13 -1.95 30.89
N PRO A 301 -18.87 -1.79 32.21
CA PRO A 301 -19.64 -2.42 33.24
C PRO A 301 -21.11 -1.98 33.17
N GLU A 302 -22.04 -2.93 33.35
CA GLU A 302 -23.49 -2.65 33.35
C GLU A 302 -24.00 -1.83 34.54
N ASN A 303 -23.13 -1.53 35.53
CA ASN A 303 -23.49 -0.84 36.76
C ASN A 303 -22.55 0.33 37.05
N LEU A 304 -22.98 1.47 36.63
CA LEU A 304 -22.73 2.78 37.27
C LEU A 304 -23.95 3.66 37.07
#